data_8aab9d8c69a056b5e2d2531f8e81abf1
#
_entry.id   8aab9d8c69a056b5e2d2531f8e81abf1
#
_cell.length_a   1.000
_cell.length_b   1.000
_cell.length_c   1.000
_cell.angle_alpha   90.00
_cell.angle_beta   90.00
_cell.angle_gamma   90.00
#
_symmetry.space_group_name_H-M   'P 1'
#
loop_
_entity.id
_entity.type
_entity.pdbx_description
1 polymer ?
#
loop_
_entity_poly.entity_id
_entity_poly.type
_entity_poly.pdbx_seq_one_letter_code
_entity_poly.pdbx_strand_id
1 'polypeptide(L)'
;MAFQSTAFAVPNLQRDDELLRITRWDFSPGAVTGWHEHTYPYFITMMVAGTLRIDDGQSHKDVPLFAGETYVRQAGVKHDVQNASAHPICFVEIEIKRPAQLFAAFEEMAP
;
A
#
# COMPACT_ATOMS: atom_id res chain seq x y z
N MET A 1 12.27 -5.95 12.00
CA MET A 1 13.03 -4.73 12.29
C MET A 1 12.76 -3.72 11.19
N ALA A 2 12.43 -2.50 11.56
CA ALA A 2 12.14 -1.45 10.58
C ALA A 2 13.42 -0.96 9.90
N PHE A 3 13.27 -0.40 8.70
CA PHE A 3 14.35 0.24 7.98
C PHE A 3 14.80 1.50 8.69
N GLN A 4 16.08 1.83 8.54
CA GLN A 4 16.61 3.11 8.99
C GLN A 4 16.70 4.03 7.77
N SER A 5 15.88 5.07 7.77
CA SER A 5 15.87 6.06 6.70
C SER A 5 15.40 7.41 7.24
N THR A 6 15.93 8.48 6.67
CA THR A 6 15.48 9.84 6.95
C THR A 6 14.45 10.31 5.95
N ALA A 7 14.22 9.54 4.87
CA ALA A 7 13.21 9.85 3.86
C ALA A 7 11.95 9.02 4.12
N PHE A 8 10.81 9.68 4.17
CA PHE A 8 9.53 9.02 4.38
C PHE A 8 8.66 9.15 3.15
N ALA A 9 7.89 8.08 2.88
CA ALA A 9 6.85 8.13 1.87
C ALA A 9 5.80 9.17 2.26
N VAL A 10 5.23 9.83 1.27
CA VAL A 10 4.25 10.88 1.47
C VAL A 10 2.87 10.33 1.15
N PRO A 11 1.96 10.24 2.14
CA PRO A 11 0.59 9.82 1.90
C PRO A 11 -0.24 11.00 1.38
N ASN A 12 -1.07 10.70 0.40
CA ASN A 12 -2.08 11.60 -0.12
C ASN A 12 -3.43 10.89 0.02
N LEU A 13 -4.19 11.27 1.05
CA LEU A 13 -5.50 10.67 1.32
C LEU A 13 -6.50 11.16 0.29
N GLN A 14 -7.09 10.24 -0.46
CA GLN A 14 -8.02 10.56 -1.54
C GLN A 14 -9.48 10.30 -1.14
N ARG A 15 -9.68 9.30 -0.27
CA ARG A 15 -11.02 8.97 0.24
C ARG A 15 -10.88 8.27 1.58
N ASP A 16 -11.74 8.62 2.53
CA ASP A 16 -11.82 7.94 3.81
C ASP A 16 -13.26 8.03 4.33
N ASP A 17 -13.99 6.93 4.20
CA ASP A 17 -15.36 6.83 4.66
C ASP A 17 -15.57 5.49 5.41
N GLU A 18 -16.83 5.11 5.62
CA GLU A 18 -17.13 3.87 6.33
C GLU A 18 -16.75 2.61 5.56
N LEU A 19 -16.67 2.68 4.24
CA LEU A 19 -16.45 1.53 3.37
C LEU A 19 -14.99 1.37 2.96
N LEU A 20 -14.34 2.47 2.61
CA LEU A 20 -13.01 2.47 1.98
C LEU A 20 -12.12 3.55 2.55
N ARG A 21 -10.82 3.27 2.55
CA ARG A 21 -9.79 4.30 2.61
C ARG A 21 -8.87 4.15 1.41
N ILE A 22 -8.74 5.20 0.62
CA ILE A 22 -7.89 5.23 -0.56
C ILE A 22 -6.78 6.23 -0.32
N THR A 23 -5.53 5.77 -0.38
CA THR A 23 -4.35 6.59 -0.17
C THR A 23 -3.38 6.37 -1.31
N ARG A 24 -2.94 7.45 -1.93
CA ARG A 24 -1.80 7.42 -2.85
C ARG A 24 -0.53 7.65 -2.04
N TRP A 25 0.44 6.78 -2.23
CA TRP A 25 1.74 6.85 -1.56
C TRP A 25 2.82 7.20 -2.57
N ASP A 26 3.54 8.29 -2.34
CA ASP A 26 4.68 8.72 -3.16
C ASP A 26 5.98 8.49 -2.39
N PHE A 27 6.94 7.80 -3.04
CA PHE A 27 8.21 7.43 -2.45
C PHE A 27 9.36 7.97 -3.29
N SER A 28 10.17 8.83 -2.72
CA SER A 28 11.50 9.10 -3.28
C SER A 28 12.38 7.86 -3.12
N PRO A 29 13.52 7.76 -3.85
CA PRO A 29 14.44 6.63 -3.67
C PRO A 29 14.83 6.47 -2.20
N GLY A 30 14.72 5.24 -1.67
CA GLY A 30 15.03 4.92 -0.29
C GLY A 30 13.98 5.31 0.73
N ALA A 31 12.91 6.00 0.35
CA ALA A 31 11.85 6.40 1.27
C ALA A 31 11.13 5.19 1.86
N VAL A 32 10.67 5.32 3.09
CA VAL A 32 10.00 4.26 3.85
C VAL A 32 8.65 4.72 4.35
N THR A 33 7.72 3.76 4.50
CA THR A 33 6.44 4.05 5.17
C THR A 33 6.60 4.21 6.67
N GLY A 34 7.59 3.57 7.26
CA GLY A 34 7.66 3.29 8.68
C GLY A 34 6.93 1.98 9.02
N TRP A 35 7.29 1.41 10.17
CA TRP A 35 6.65 0.18 10.66
C TRP A 35 5.17 0.44 10.96
N HIS A 36 4.29 -0.40 10.42
CA HIS A 36 2.86 -0.26 10.62
C HIS A 36 2.14 -1.60 10.54
N GLU A 37 0.93 -1.64 11.08
CA GLU A 37 0.03 -2.79 11.01
C GLU A 37 -1.21 -2.40 10.21
N HIS A 38 -1.63 -3.27 9.29
CA HIS A 38 -2.86 -3.10 8.52
C HIS A 38 -4.06 -3.65 9.28
N THR A 39 -4.98 -2.78 9.65
CA THR A 39 -6.23 -3.15 10.34
C THR A 39 -7.23 -3.81 9.39
N TYR A 40 -7.16 -3.47 8.10
CA TYR A 40 -8.11 -3.92 7.09
C TYR A 40 -7.40 -4.68 5.97
N PRO A 41 -8.10 -5.56 5.25
CA PRO A 41 -7.59 -6.09 3.98
C PRO A 41 -7.44 -4.93 2.99
N TYR A 42 -6.50 -5.05 2.07
CA TYR A 42 -6.19 -3.95 1.18
C TYR A 42 -5.63 -4.43 -0.16
N PHE A 43 -5.82 -3.58 -1.17
CA PHE A 43 -5.20 -3.70 -2.48
C PHE A 43 -4.08 -2.69 -2.60
N ILE A 44 -3.03 -3.07 -3.32
CA ILE A 44 -1.98 -2.16 -3.78
C ILE A 44 -1.94 -2.23 -5.29
N THR A 45 -2.00 -1.06 -5.95
CA THR A 45 -1.80 -0.95 -7.39
C THR A 45 -0.60 -0.04 -7.65
N MET A 46 0.42 -0.59 -8.32
CA MET A 46 1.60 0.18 -8.70
C MET A 46 1.25 1.13 -9.84
N MET A 47 1.53 2.41 -9.66
CA MET A 47 1.34 3.42 -10.71
C MET A 47 2.63 3.66 -11.49
N VAL A 48 3.77 3.53 -10.84
CA VAL A 48 5.10 3.64 -11.43
C VAL A 48 5.86 2.37 -11.10
N ALA A 49 6.44 1.72 -12.12
CA ALA A 49 7.20 0.49 -11.93
C ALA A 49 8.39 0.71 -11.01
N GLY A 50 8.69 -0.28 -10.18
CA GLY A 50 9.84 -0.23 -9.29
C GLY A 50 9.90 -1.44 -8.38
N THR A 51 10.84 -1.41 -7.44
CA THR A 51 11.05 -2.49 -6.50
C THR A 51 10.72 -2.01 -5.10
N LEU A 52 9.81 -2.72 -4.42
CA LEU A 52 9.54 -2.52 -3.00
C LEU A 52 10.39 -3.48 -2.19
N ARG A 53 11.02 -2.97 -1.15
CA ARG A 53 11.67 -3.80 -0.13
C ARG A 53 10.74 -3.86 1.07
N ILE A 54 10.34 -5.06 1.46
CA ILE A 54 9.36 -5.28 2.52
C ILE A 54 10.05 -5.99 3.67
N ASP A 55 10.03 -5.37 4.86
CA ASP A 55 10.55 -5.92 6.11
C ASP A 55 9.36 -6.36 6.97
N ASP A 56 9.33 -7.65 7.35
CA ASP A 56 8.28 -8.21 8.20
C ASP A 56 8.68 -8.33 9.67
N GLY A 57 9.85 -7.78 10.02
CA GLY A 57 10.41 -7.84 11.37
C GLY A 57 11.41 -8.97 11.57
N GLN A 58 11.43 -9.98 10.70
CA GLN A 58 12.38 -11.10 10.76
C GLN A 58 13.33 -11.09 9.58
N SER A 59 12.84 -10.77 8.42
CA SER A 59 13.60 -10.70 7.19
C SER A 59 13.00 -9.67 6.27
N HIS A 60 13.71 -9.34 5.20
CA HIS A 60 13.15 -8.49 4.15
C HIS A 60 13.34 -9.15 2.79
N LYS A 61 12.49 -8.78 1.85
CA LYS A 61 12.53 -9.27 0.47
C LYS A 61 12.26 -8.12 -0.47
N ASP A 62 12.85 -8.21 -1.66
CA ASP A 62 12.63 -7.27 -2.73
C ASP A 62 11.57 -7.82 -3.69
N VAL A 63 10.57 -7.00 -3.97
CA VAL A 63 9.46 -7.36 -4.83
C VAL A 63 9.42 -6.38 -6.00
N PRO A 64 9.85 -6.80 -7.20
CA PRO A 64 9.72 -5.96 -8.38
C PRO A 64 8.28 -5.96 -8.87
N LEU A 65 7.78 -4.80 -9.23
CA LEU A 65 6.40 -4.61 -9.66
C LEU A 65 6.35 -3.70 -10.88
N PHE A 66 5.50 -4.06 -11.85
CA PHE A 66 5.26 -3.26 -13.04
C PHE A 66 4.15 -2.25 -12.78
N ALA A 67 4.11 -1.18 -13.59
CA ALA A 67 2.99 -0.25 -13.56
C ALA A 67 1.69 -0.98 -13.89
N GLY A 68 0.65 -0.74 -13.09
CA GLY A 68 -0.64 -1.41 -13.22
C GLY A 68 -0.75 -2.75 -12.51
N GLU A 69 0.35 -3.31 -12.02
CA GLU A 69 0.33 -4.54 -11.24
C GLU A 69 -0.41 -4.30 -9.91
N THR A 70 -1.31 -5.23 -9.57
CA THR A 70 -2.13 -5.12 -8.36
C THR A 70 -2.04 -6.41 -7.56
N TYR A 71 -1.92 -6.30 -6.24
CA TYR A 71 -1.98 -7.43 -5.34
C TYR A 71 -2.85 -7.13 -4.12
N VAL A 72 -3.26 -8.18 -3.43
CA VAL A 72 -4.17 -8.12 -2.28
C VAL A 72 -3.48 -8.72 -1.07
N ARG A 73 -3.66 -8.06 0.09
CA ARG A 73 -3.17 -8.57 1.37
C ARG A 73 -4.31 -8.61 2.38
N GLN A 74 -4.20 -9.50 3.32
CA GLN A 74 -5.18 -9.65 4.40
C GLN A 74 -4.92 -8.65 5.52
N ALA A 75 -5.93 -8.41 6.34
CA ALA A 75 -5.75 -7.67 7.59
C ALA A 75 -4.75 -8.39 8.50
N GLY A 76 -4.05 -7.62 9.32
CA GLY A 76 -3.08 -8.14 10.29
C GLY A 76 -1.64 -8.13 9.81
N VAL A 77 -1.38 -7.77 8.55
CA VAL A 77 -0.01 -7.64 8.04
C VAL A 77 0.71 -6.53 8.81
N LYS A 78 1.91 -6.85 9.30
CA LYS A 78 2.81 -5.89 9.98
C LYS A 78 4.10 -5.81 9.19
N HIS A 79 4.49 -4.62 8.78
CA HIS A 79 5.68 -4.45 7.97
C HIS A 79 6.14 -3.01 7.90
N ASP A 80 7.33 -2.84 7.30
CA ASP A 80 7.85 -1.57 6.82
C ASP A 80 8.12 -1.73 5.33
N VAL A 81 7.81 -0.73 4.52
CA VAL A 81 7.95 -0.77 3.07
C VAL A 81 8.88 0.34 2.62
N GLN A 82 9.88 -0.02 1.83
CA GLN A 82 10.88 0.90 1.29
C GLN A 82 10.88 0.87 -0.23
N ASN A 83 11.08 2.03 -0.85
CA ASN A 83 11.42 2.10 -2.26
C ASN A 83 12.88 1.69 -2.45
N ALA A 84 13.10 0.50 -2.99
CA ALA A 84 14.44 -0.03 -3.27
C ALA A 84 14.90 0.29 -4.71
N SER A 85 14.20 1.18 -5.40
CA SER A 85 14.55 1.64 -6.75
C SER A 85 15.40 2.89 -6.68
N ALA A 86 16.11 3.19 -7.78
CA ALA A 86 16.91 4.40 -7.92
C ALA A 86 16.09 5.61 -8.41
N HIS A 87 14.80 5.42 -8.62
CA HIS A 87 13.88 6.46 -9.09
C HIS A 87 12.65 6.54 -8.19
N PRO A 88 11.91 7.66 -8.21
CA PRO A 88 10.67 7.77 -7.46
C PRO A 88 9.64 6.76 -7.94
N ILE A 89 8.88 6.21 -7.00
CA ILE A 89 7.74 5.33 -7.31
C ILE A 89 6.49 5.83 -6.61
N CYS A 90 5.36 5.32 -7.05
CA CYS A 90 4.09 5.61 -6.41
C CYS A 90 3.13 4.44 -6.56
N PHE A 91 2.32 4.22 -5.54
CA PHE A 91 1.24 3.26 -5.63
C PHE A 91 -0.02 3.80 -4.94
N VAL A 92 -1.14 3.20 -5.28
CA VAL A 92 -2.43 3.47 -4.64
C VAL A 92 -2.77 2.28 -3.75
N GLU A 93 -3.11 2.59 -2.50
CA GLU A 93 -3.56 1.62 -1.51
C GLU A 93 -5.05 1.81 -1.29
N ILE A 94 -5.81 0.72 -1.41
CA ILE A 94 -7.25 0.72 -1.17
C ILE A 94 -7.52 -0.24 -0.01
N GLU A 95 -7.85 0.31 1.16
CA GLU A 95 -8.23 -0.45 2.34
C GLU A 95 -9.74 -0.66 2.33
N ILE A 96 -10.17 -1.90 2.53
CA ILE A 96 -11.56 -2.29 2.49
C ILE A 96 -12.03 -2.49 3.93
N LYS A 97 -12.80 -1.54 4.45
CA LYS A 97 -13.20 -1.54 5.85
C LYS A 97 -14.37 -2.46 6.15
N ARG A 98 -15.32 -2.56 5.22
CA ARG A 98 -16.55 -3.34 5.38
C ARG A 98 -16.87 -4.07 4.09
N PRO A 99 -16.25 -5.24 3.84
CA PRO A 99 -16.42 -5.92 2.55
C PRO A 99 -17.87 -6.24 2.18
N ALA A 100 -18.67 -6.71 3.14
CA ALA A 100 -20.07 -7.07 2.87
C ALA A 100 -20.89 -5.85 2.43
N GLN A 101 -20.73 -4.72 3.11
CA GLN A 101 -21.43 -3.48 2.78
C GLN A 101 -20.95 -2.91 1.45
N LEU A 102 -19.65 -3.05 1.15
CA LEU A 102 -19.10 -2.61 -0.11
C LEU A 102 -19.71 -3.36 -1.30
N PHE A 103 -19.85 -4.68 -1.19
CA PHE A 103 -20.51 -5.48 -2.22
C PHE A 103 -21.98 -5.09 -2.41
N ALA A 104 -22.69 -4.85 -1.32
CA ALA A 104 -24.09 -4.39 -1.39
C ALA A 104 -24.20 -3.05 -2.12
N ALA A 105 -23.28 -2.11 -1.84
CA ALA A 105 -23.22 -0.82 -2.51
C ALA A 105 -22.94 -0.97 -4.01
N PHE A 106 -22.07 -1.91 -4.40
CA PHE A 106 -21.81 -2.18 -5.81
C PHE A 106 -23.01 -2.75 -6.53
N GLU A 107 -23.79 -3.63 -5.90
CA GLU A 107 -25.02 -4.15 -6.47
C GLU A 107 -26.05 -3.03 -6.75
N GLU A 108 -26.16 -2.07 -5.83
CA GLU A 108 -27.04 -0.90 -6.01
C GLU A 108 -26.58 0.03 -7.12
N MET A 109 -25.25 0.09 -7.37
CA MET A 109 -24.67 0.95 -8.40
C MET A 109 -24.58 0.28 -9.76
N ALA A 110 -24.84 -1.02 -9.86
CA ALA A 110 -24.77 -1.75 -11.11
C ALA A 110 -25.77 -1.20 -12.11
N PRO A 111 -25.36 -1.02 -13.37
CA PRO A 111 -26.27 -0.53 -14.41
C PRO A 111 -27.36 -1.55 -14.75
#